data_133ff255190f7819ffe5754d3e58da8f
#
_entry.id   133ff255190f7819ffe5754d3e58da8f
#
_cell.length_a   1.000
_cell.length_b   1.000
_cell.length_c   1.000
_cell.angle_alpha   90.00
_cell.angle_beta   90.00
_cell.angle_gamma   90.00
#
_symmetry.space_group_name_H-M   'P 1'
#
loop_
_entity.id
_entity.type
_entity.pdbx_description
1 polymer ?
#
loop_
_entity_poly.entity_id
_entity_poly.type
_entity_poly.pdbx_seq_one_letter_code
_entity_poly.pdbx_strand_id
1 'polypeptide(L)'
;MSLRFILRRNFECVLKSNFFVYYYRYFHKVIGRMKYVKLSQTDDLMPTLGLGTWQASSEVIESTVYKALDLGYRHIDTAFNYNNEEAIGNAVKKWIDDGKGTRKDLFITTKLPHVGNRASDVKKFLDLQLKRLQMDYVDLYLIHVPFGFLCDPETLTPVINSNGDYALDMETDHISTWKVMECCQKEGLTRNLGLSNFNEAQIGKIIASSTMKPQVLQVELHAYFQQMDLRKFCSDHDIVVTAYAPLGSPGAKDHFVNKYHYSPDAFPDLLGHPEVNDIAKSHGKTPAQILLRYLVQQNVVVIPKSTSEKRLKENSNIYDFGLTPSEINRLKKLDQGENGRIFNFLFWKGVENHPEYPYKFLTLAADKK
;
A
#
# COMPACT_ATOMS: atom_id res chain seq x y z
N MET A 1 -52.55 -31.11 26.74
CA MET A 1 -51.37 -30.69 25.94
C MET A 1 -50.78 -29.47 26.61
N SER A 2 -49.61 -29.62 27.16
CA SER A 2 -49.09 -28.79 28.26
C SER A 2 -48.44 -27.46 27.76
N LEU A 3 -48.79 -26.38 28.48
CA LEU A 3 -48.23 -25.01 28.33
C LEU A 3 -46.70 -24.95 28.23
N ARG A 4 -45.99 -25.99 28.65
CA ARG A 4 -44.53 -26.14 28.60
C ARG A 4 -43.97 -26.28 27.16
N PHE A 5 -44.76 -26.74 26.19
CA PHE A 5 -44.29 -26.96 24.82
C PHE A 5 -44.31 -25.68 23.96
N ILE A 6 -45.24 -24.74 24.29
CA ILE A 6 -45.37 -23.44 23.59
C ILE A 6 -44.29 -22.47 24.06
N LEU A 7 -43.92 -22.50 25.34
CA LEU A 7 -42.87 -21.64 25.88
C LEU A 7 -41.46 -22.02 25.39
N ARG A 8 -41.19 -23.31 25.18
CA ARG A 8 -39.88 -23.72 24.63
C ARG A 8 -39.63 -23.28 23.18
N ARG A 9 -40.65 -23.36 22.31
CA ARG A 9 -40.55 -22.90 20.93
C ARG A 9 -40.37 -21.38 20.80
N ASN A 10 -41.03 -20.60 21.60
CA ASN A 10 -40.88 -19.15 21.60
C ASN A 10 -39.55 -18.69 22.19
N PHE A 11 -39.00 -19.39 23.18
CA PHE A 11 -37.69 -19.08 23.76
C PHE A 11 -36.55 -19.39 22.81
N GLU A 12 -36.60 -20.49 22.08
CA GLU A 12 -35.57 -20.80 21.04
C GLU A 12 -35.64 -19.84 19.84
N CYS A 13 -36.83 -19.34 19.46
CA CYS A 13 -36.99 -18.37 18.40
C CYS A 13 -36.48 -16.97 18.81
N VAL A 14 -36.69 -16.57 20.05
CA VAL A 14 -36.24 -15.27 20.62
C VAL A 14 -34.70 -15.30 20.83
N LEU A 15 -34.13 -16.42 21.28
CA LEU A 15 -32.71 -16.57 21.42
C LEU A 15 -31.99 -16.57 20.04
N LYS A 16 -32.58 -17.21 19.03
CA LYS A 16 -32.05 -17.16 17.65
C LYS A 16 -32.15 -15.75 17.06
N SER A 17 -33.25 -15.02 17.29
CA SER A 17 -33.41 -13.64 16.79
C SER A 17 -32.45 -12.67 17.48
N ASN A 18 -32.28 -12.76 18.81
CA ASN A 18 -31.35 -11.91 19.56
C ASN A 18 -29.89 -12.23 19.25
N PHE A 19 -29.54 -13.51 19.06
CA PHE A 19 -28.20 -13.92 18.62
C PHE A 19 -27.90 -13.42 17.20
N PHE A 20 -28.89 -13.51 16.31
CA PHE A 20 -28.77 -13.01 14.92
C PHE A 20 -28.66 -11.47 14.89
N VAL A 21 -29.43 -10.74 15.68
CA VAL A 21 -29.35 -9.29 15.81
C VAL A 21 -28.05 -8.84 16.48
N TYR A 22 -27.59 -9.57 17.51
CA TYR A 22 -26.30 -9.30 18.16
C TYR A 22 -25.13 -9.60 17.21
N TYR A 23 -25.17 -10.74 16.52
CA TYR A 23 -24.18 -11.11 15.49
C TYR A 23 -24.17 -10.13 14.32
N TYR A 24 -25.35 -9.70 13.84
CA TYR A 24 -25.51 -8.71 12.78
C TYR A 24 -24.96 -7.33 13.21
N ARG A 25 -25.28 -6.86 14.41
CA ARG A 25 -24.74 -5.61 14.97
C ARG A 25 -23.24 -5.69 15.26
N TYR A 26 -22.76 -6.81 15.78
CA TYR A 26 -21.33 -7.06 15.99
C TYR A 26 -20.60 -7.13 14.66
N PHE A 27 -21.13 -7.86 13.69
CA PHE A 27 -20.57 -8.02 12.35
C PHE A 27 -20.54 -6.67 11.61
N HIS A 28 -21.59 -5.85 11.65
CA HIS A 28 -21.60 -4.51 11.05
C HIS A 28 -20.66 -3.53 11.75
N LYS A 29 -20.51 -3.62 13.08
CA LYS A 29 -19.56 -2.80 13.83
C LYS A 29 -18.10 -3.21 13.55
N VAL A 30 -17.85 -4.49 13.37
CA VAL A 30 -16.52 -5.04 13.00
C VAL A 30 -16.20 -4.71 11.53
N ILE A 31 -17.15 -4.85 10.61
CA ILE A 31 -16.97 -4.49 9.21
C ILE A 31 -16.75 -2.99 9.03
N GLY A 32 -17.51 -2.14 9.74
CA GLY A 32 -17.30 -0.70 9.71
C GLY A 32 -15.91 -0.28 10.19
N ARG A 33 -15.36 -0.98 11.19
CA ARG A 33 -13.99 -0.78 11.69
C ARG A 33 -12.91 -1.25 10.72
N MET A 34 -13.19 -2.21 9.83
CA MET A 34 -12.21 -2.70 8.85
C MET A 34 -12.05 -1.80 7.63
N LYS A 35 -12.98 -0.89 7.37
CA LYS A 35 -12.89 0.02 6.22
C LYS A 35 -11.86 1.12 6.40
N TYR A 36 -11.52 1.44 7.63
CA TYR A 36 -10.57 2.50 7.98
C TYR A 36 -9.65 2.05 9.10
N VAL A 37 -8.43 2.52 9.05
CA VAL A 37 -7.46 2.44 10.14
C VAL A 37 -7.15 3.86 10.61
N LYS A 38 -7.05 4.04 11.94
CA LYS A 38 -6.72 5.32 12.55
C LYS A 38 -5.22 5.49 12.61
N LEU A 39 -4.71 6.63 12.15
CA LEU A 39 -3.32 7.02 12.28
C LEU A 39 -3.07 7.61 13.67
N SER A 40 -2.06 7.10 14.37
CA SER A 40 -1.91 7.28 15.82
C SER A 40 -1.61 8.71 16.28
N GLN A 41 -0.99 9.55 15.42
CA GLN A 41 -0.53 10.87 15.82
C GLN A 41 -1.42 12.02 15.34
N THR A 42 -2.27 11.80 14.36
CA THR A 42 -3.17 12.81 13.78
C THR A 42 -4.65 12.49 13.96
N ASP A 43 -4.95 11.26 14.40
CA ASP A 43 -6.32 10.73 14.45
C ASP A 43 -7.03 10.62 13.09
N ASP A 44 -6.31 10.84 11.99
CA ASP A 44 -6.85 10.70 10.64
C ASP A 44 -7.24 9.25 10.35
N LEU A 45 -8.29 9.09 9.58
CA LEU A 45 -8.81 7.79 9.16
C LEU A 45 -8.32 7.46 7.75
N MET A 46 -7.41 6.50 7.63
CA MET A 46 -6.92 6.00 6.35
C MET A 46 -7.79 4.83 5.87
N PRO A 47 -8.36 4.88 4.64
CA PRO A 47 -9.09 3.74 4.09
C PRO A 47 -8.18 2.53 3.92
N THR A 48 -8.64 1.35 4.34
CA THR A 48 -7.85 0.11 4.26
C THR A 48 -7.77 -0.50 2.86
N LEU A 49 -8.56 0.02 1.91
CA LEU A 49 -8.44 -0.27 0.48
C LEU A 49 -8.19 1.02 -0.27
N GLY A 50 -7.08 1.06 -1.01
CA GLY A 50 -6.75 2.13 -1.95
C GLY A 50 -6.59 1.61 -3.38
N LEU A 51 -6.53 2.54 -4.33
CA LEU A 51 -6.18 2.28 -5.72
C LEU A 51 -4.69 2.57 -5.91
N GLY A 52 -3.88 1.55 -6.22
CA GLY A 52 -2.51 1.72 -6.71
C GLY A 52 -2.52 2.19 -8.18
N THR A 53 -1.60 3.09 -8.53
CA THR A 53 -1.56 3.72 -9.86
C THR A 53 -0.28 3.44 -10.64
N TRP A 54 0.66 2.71 -10.09
CA TRP A 54 1.92 2.37 -10.76
C TRP A 54 1.68 1.60 -12.07
N GLN A 55 2.45 1.93 -13.12
CA GLN A 55 2.33 1.37 -14.48
C GLN A 55 0.96 1.58 -15.18
N ALA A 56 0.20 2.59 -14.77
CA ALA A 56 -0.92 3.05 -15.55
C ALA A 56 -0.51 4.31 -16.31
N SER A 57 -0.67 4.32 -17.64
CA SER A 57 -0.36 5.51 -18.44
C SER A 57 -1.33 6.65 -18.14
N SER A 58 -0.91 7.88 -18.44
CA SER A 58 -1.72 9.08 -18.19
C SER A 58 -3.08 9.03 -18.90
N GLU A 59 -3.14 8.47 -20.10
CA GLU A 59 -4.37 8.36 -20.89
C GLU A 59 -5.40 7.43 -20.24
N VAL A 60 -4.93 6.40 -19.53
CA VAL A 60 -5.81 5.38 -18.91
C VAL A 60 -6.14 5.74 -17.48
N ILE A 61 -5.17 6.32 -16.72
CA ILE A 61 -5.33 6.50 -15.28
C ILE A 61 -6.39 7.54 -14.92
N GLU A 62 -6.54 8.60 -15.71
CA GLU A 62 -7.54 9.63 -15.47
C GLU A 62 -8.96 9.02 -15.42
N SER A 63 -9.34 8.29 -16.47
CA SER A 63 -10.65 7.62 -16.51
C SER A 63 -10.79 6.53 -15.44
N THR A 64 -9.69 5.85 -15.10
CA THR A 64 -9.66 4.79 -14.08
C THR A 64 -9.91 5.37 -12.68
N VAL A 65 -9.22 6.46 -12.31
CA VAL A 65 -9.40 7.12 -11.01
C VAL A 65 -10.84 7.63 -10.87
N TYR A 66 -11.37 8.30 -11.89
CA TYR A 66 -12.74 8.77 -11.87
C TYR A 66 -13.75 7.64 -11.62
N LYS A 67 -13.62 6.52 -12.34
CA LYS A 67 -14.47 5.33 -12.14
C LYS A 67 -14.28 4.70 -10.77
N ALA A 68 -13.04 4.63 -10.25
CA ALA A 68 -12.78 4.09 -8.93
C ALA A 68 -13.46 4.92 -7.83
N LEU A 69 -13.40 6.25 -7.94
CA LEU A 69 -14.11 7.16 -7.02
C LEU A 69 -15.63 6.94 -7.08
N ASP A 70 -16.20 6.73 -8.26
CA ASP A 70 -17.64 6.40 -8.45
C ASP A 70 -18.00 5.03 -7.84
N LEU A 71 -17.06 4.07 -7.85
CA LEU A 71 -17.23 2.78 -7.20
C LEU A 71 -17.00 2.81 -5.69
N GLY A 72 -16.71 3.98 -5.11
CA GLY A 72 -16.56 4.17 -3.67
C GLY A 72 -15.13 4.10 -3.14
N TYR A 73 -14.11 4.02 -3.99
CA TYR A 73 -12.72 4.22 -3.53
C TYR A 73 -12.57 5.63 -2.96
N ARG A 74 -11.79 5.74 -1.88
CA ARG A 74 -11.50 7.03 -1.23
C ARG A 74 -10.02 7.20 -0.94
N HIS A 75 -9.19 6.21 -1.24
CA HIS A 75 -7.73 6.26 -1.12
C HIS A 75 -7.11 6.01 -2.50
N ILE A 76 -6.27 6.95 -2.95
CA ILE A 76 -5.49 6.87 -4.19
C ILE A 76 -4.01 6.93 -3.81
N ASP A 77 -3.24 5.93 -4.23
CA ASP A 77 -1.80 5.85 -4.02
C ASP A 77 -1.06 6.11 -5.33
N THR A 78 -0.27 7.17 -5.36
CA THR A 78 0.58 7.53 -6.49
C THR A 78 2.02 7.83 -6.03
N ALA A 79 2.87 8.28 -6.94
CA ALA A 79 4.23 8.73 -6.67
C ALA A 79 4.75 9.59 -7.82
N PHE A 80 5.73 10.46 -7.53
CA PHE A 80 6.43 11.25 -8.55
C PHE A 80 6.93 10.41 -9.73
N ASN A 81 7.56 9.26 -9.41
CA ASN A 81 8.19 8.38 -10.42
C ASN A 81 7.19 7.62 -11.30
N TYR A 82 5.88 7.72 -11.03
CA TYR A 82 4.86 7.06 -11.85
C TYR A 82 4.47 7.92 -13.07
N ASN A 83 4.86 9.21 -13.08
CA ASN A 83 4.61 10.17 -14.17
C ASN A 83 3.11 10.29 -14.55
N ASN A 84 2.22 10.14 -13.59
CA ASN A 84 0.76 10.18 -13.84
C ASN A 84 -0.01 11.06 -12.83
N GLU A 85 0.70 11.83 -11.99
CA GLU A 85 0.08 12.68 -10.96
C GLU A 85 -0.85 13.75 -11.57
N GLU A 86 -0.50 14.33 -12.72
CA GLU A 86 -1.35 15.33 -13.40
C GLU A 86 -2.70 14.74 -13.84
N ALA A 87 -2.68 13.57 -14.46
CA ALA A 87 -3.89 12.85 -14.87
C ALA A 87 -4.77 12.46 -13.67
N ILE A 88 -4.13 12.09 -12.53
CA ILE A 88 -4.85 11.82 -11.27
C ILE A 88 -5.48 13.11 -10.73
N GLY A 89 -4.76 14.23 -10.75
CA GLY A 89 -5.27 15.54 -10.36
C GLY A 89 -6.50 15.95 -11.19
N ASN A 90 -6.42 15.79 -12.51
CA ASN A 90 -7.55 16.04 -13.43
C ASN A 90 -8.78 15.20 -13.07
N ALA A 91 -8.59 13.90 -12.83
CA ALA A 91 -9.68 12.99 -12.48
C ALA A 91 -10.36 13.38 -11.16
N VAL A 92 -9.55 13.69 -10.14
CA VAL A 92 -10.06 14.10 -8.81
C VAL A 92 -10.79 15.43 -8.91
N LYS A 93 -10.19 16.42 -9.59
CA LYS A 93 -10.82 17.72 -9.79
C LYS A 93 -12.16 17.58 -10.50
N LYS A 94 -12.20 16.83 -11.62
CA LYS A 94 -13.43 16.58 -12.36
C LYS A 94 -14.49 15.90 -11.48
N TRP A 95 -14.13 14.91 -10.66
CA TRP A 95 -15.07 14.22 -9.79
C TRP A 95 -15.68 15.16 -8.73
N ILE A 96 -14.89 16.11 -8.21
CA ILE A 96 -15.35 17.15 -7.28
C ILE A 96 -16.24 18.16 -7.99
N ASP A 97 -15.82 18.66 -9.17
CA ASP A 97 -16.57 19.63 -9.97
C ASP A 97 -17.94 19.06 -10.43
N ASP A 98 -18.02 17.74 -10.67
CA ASP A 98 -19.27 17.03 -10.96
C ASP A 98 -20.19 16.87 -9.70
N GLY A 99 -19.80 17.43 -8.56
CA GLY A 99 -20.60 17.43 -7.31
C GLY A 99 -20.68 16.09 -6.60
N LYS A 100 -19.76 15.14 -6.89
CA LYS A 100 -19.82 13.77 -6.35
C LYS A 100 -19.18 13.63 -4.96
N GLY A 101 -18.43 14.64 -4.52
CA GLY A 101 -17.80 14.71 -3.21
C GLY A 101 -16.85 15.91 -3.11
N THR A 102 -16.04 15.91 -2.06
CA THR A 102 -15.09 16.99 -1.76
C THR A 102 -13.67 16.43 -1.59
N ARG A 103 -12.65 17.32 -1.60
CA ARG A 103 -11.26 16.93 -1.31
C ARG A 103 -11.11 16.25 0.06
N LYS A 104 -11.92 16.62 1.05
CA LYS A 104 -11.90 16.06 2.41
C LYS A 104 -12.40 14.61 2.49
N ASP A 105 -13.15 14.16 1.50
CA ASP A 105 -13.62 12.77 1.42
C ASP A 105 -12.54 11.81 0.94
N LEU A 106 -11.39 12.34 0.47
CA LEU A 106 -10.34 11.57 -0.17
C LEU A 106 -9.07 11.51 0.67
N PHE A 107 -8.38 10.37 0.59
CA PHE A 107 -7.07 10.13 1.15
C PHE A 107 -6.07 9.93 -0.01
N ILE A 108 -5.22 10.93 -0.25
CA ILE A 108 -4.26 10.93 -1.37
C ILE A 108 -2.85 10.72 -0.82
N THR A 109 -2.20 9.68 -1.31
CA THR A 109 -0.81 9.35 -0.98
C THR A 109 0.08 9.63 -2.18
N THR A 110 1.17 10.38 -1.97
CA THR A 110 2.28 10.46 -2.92
C THR A 110 3.62 10.27 -2.21
N LYS A 111 4.73 10.21 -2.97
CA LYS A 111 6.02 9.79 -2.46
C LYS A 111 7.14 10.67 -2.98
N LEU A 112 8.07 11.05 -2.08
CA LEU A 112 9.33 11.69 -2.40
C LEU A 112 10.15 10.77 -3.30
N PRO A 113 10.57 11.21 -4.51
CA PRO A 113 11.33 10.36 -5.42
C PRO A 113 12.73 10.04 -4.88
N HIS A 114 13.30 8.95 -5.36
CA HIS A 114 14.68 8.55 -5.04
C HIS A 114 15.75 9.60 -5.42
N VAL A 115 15.45 10.52 -6.34
CA VAL A 115 16.30 11.68 -6.69
C VAL A 115 16.11 12.89 -5.79
N GLY A 116 15.20 12.81 -4.83
CA GLY A 116 14.86 13.87 -3.88
C GLY A 116 15.22 13.54 -2.43
N ASN A 117 16.01 12.49 -2.16
CA ASN A 117 16.37 12.03 -0.82
C ASN A 117 17.42 12.92 -0.11
N ARG A 118 17.42 14.22 -0.40
CA ARG A 118 18.17 15.26 0.30
C ARG A 118 17.21 16.25 0.95
N ALA A 119 17.58 16.75 2.12
CA ALA A 119 16.77 17.74 2.85
C ALA A 119 16.41 18.97 2.00
N SER A 120 17.34 19.45 1.14
CA SER A 120 17.15 20.59 0.23
C SER A 120 16.07 20.35 -0.83
N ASP A 121 15.77 19.10 -1.17
CA ASP A 121 14.91 18.74 -2.30
C ASP A 121 13.49 18.34 -1.88
N VAL A 122 13.28 17.98 -0.62
CA VAL A 122 11.98 17.48 -0.11
C VAL A 122 10.84 18.42 -0.46
N LYS A 123 10.96 19.71 -0.06
CA LYS A 123 9.89 20.70 -0.29
C LYS A 123 9.73 20.99 -1.78
N LYS A 124 10.82 21.10 -2.53
CA LYS A 124 10.81 21.32 -3.99
C LYS A 124 9.99 20.24 -4.71
N PHE A 125 10.22 18.97 -4.39
CA PHE A 125 9.47 17.87 -4.99
C PHE A 125 8.01 17.85 -4.53
N LEU A 126 7.73 18.10 -3.24
CA LEU A 126 6.36 18.14 -2.75
C LEU A 126 5.56 19.27 -3.42
N ASP A 127 6.11 20.48 -3.52
CA ASP A 127 5.45 21.61 -4.20
C ASP A 127 5.14 21.27 -5.67
N LEU A 128 6.06 20.61 -6.38
CA LEU A 128 5.86 20.17 -7.76
C LEU A 128 4.76 19.10 -7.86
N GLN A 129 4.73 18.16 -6.94
CA GLN A 129 3.71 17.11 -6.88
C GLN A 129 2.33 17.68 -6.56
N LEU A 130 2.23 18.60 -5.61
CA LEU A 130 0.98 19.32 -5.30
C LEU A 130 0.46 20.09 -6.52
N LYS A 131 1.35 20.76 -7.24
CA LYS A 131 1.00 21.45 -8.49
C LYS A 131 0.46 20.46 -9.54
N ARG A 132 1.11 19.31 -9.76
CA ARG A 132 0.67 18.28 -10.70
C ARG A 132 -0.69 17.69 -10.28
N LEU A 133 -0.86 17.38 -9.00
CA LEU A 133 -2.11 16.88 -8.44
C LEU A 133 -3.22 17.93 -8.38
N GLN A 134 -2.92 19.22 -8.58
CA GLN A 134 -3.85 20.35 -8.44
C GLN A 134 -4.49 20.40 -7.04
N MET A 135 -3.68 20.22 -6.00
CA MET A 135 -4.12 20.13 -4.61
C MET A 135 -3.25 21.00 -3.70
N ASP A 136 -3.86 21.54 -2.64
CA ASP A 136 -3.16 22.33 -1.62
C ASP A 136 -2.37 21.44 -0.63
N TYR A 137 -2.79 20.18 -0.47
CA TYR A 137 -2.15 19.20 0.42
C TYR A 137 -2.37 17.77 -0.06
N VAL A 138 -1.51 16.86 0.40
CA VAL A 138 -1.72 15.41 0.35
C VAL A 138 -2.03 14.86 1.75
N ASP A 139 -2.73 13.74 1.84
CA ASP A 139 -3.06 13.12 3.13
C ASP A 139 -1.89 12.34 3.70
N LEU A 140 -1.02 11.81 2.84
CA LEU A 140 0.17 11.06 3.25
C LEU A 140 1.32 11.30 2.28
N TYR A 141 2.48 11.67 2.82
CA TYR A 141 3.73 11.81 2.07
C TYR A 141 4.76 10.81 2.56
N LEU A 142 5.29 9.99 1.66
CA LEU A 142 6.23 8.91 1.99
C LEU A 142 7.62 9.20 1.41
N ILE A 143 8.70 8.82 2.10
CA ILE A 143 9.97 8.56 1.41
C ILE A 143 9.80 7.26 0.62
N HIS A 144 9.99 7.29 -0.72
CA HIS A 144 9.64 6.18 -1.61
C HIS A 144 10.55 4.97 -1.43
N VAL A 145 11.85 5.21 -1.29
CA VAL A 145 12.89 4.20 -1.04
C VAL A 145 13.98 4.80 -0.15
N PRO A 146 14.71 3.97 0.61
CA PRO A 146 15.74 4.50 1.52
C PRO A 146 17.04 4.94 0.85
N PHE A 147 17.29 4.57 -0.39
CA PHE A 147 18.47 4.97 -1.15
C PHE A 147 18.19 6.15 -2.09
N GLY A 148 19.22 6.92 -2.41
CA GLY A 148 19.13 8.07 -3.30
C GLY A 148 19.95 7.90 -4.57
N PHE A 149 19.53 8.59 -5.63
CA PHE A 149 20.30 8.76 -6.87
C PHE A 149 20.57 10.24 -7.10
N LEU A 150 21.72 10.56 -7.74
CA LEU A 150 21.98 11.92 -8.20
C LEU A 150 20.92 12.33 -9.21
N CYS A 151 20.41 13.54 -9.03
CA CYS A 151 19.35 14.11 -9.85
C CYS A 151 19.91 14.90 -11.02
N ASP A 152 19.46 14.62 -12.23
CA ASP A 152 19.63 15.54 -13.36
C ASP A 152 18.68 16.74 -13.14
N PRO A 153 19.18 17.97 -13.01
CA PRO A 153 18.36 19.13 -12.67
C PRO A 153 17.39 19.56 -13.77
N GLU A 154 17.64 19.19 -15.03
CA GLU A 154 16.81 19.56 -16.17
C GLU A 154 15.63 18.58 -16.34
N THR A 155 15.91 17.29 -16.23
CA THR A 155 14.91 16.23 -16.46
C THR A 155 14.25 15.73 -15.20
N LEU A 156 14.84 15.99 -14.01
CA LEU A 156 14.44 15.45 -12.70
C LEU A 156 14.43 13.91 -12.69
N THR A 157 15.34 13.30 -13.45
CA THR A 157 15.55 11.85 -13.51
C THR A 157 16.90 11.47 -12.93
N PRO A 158 17.10 10.19 -12.57
CA PRO A 158 18.41 9.72 -12.11
C PRO A 158 19.49 9.89 -13.20
N VAL A 159 20.67 10.37 -12.80
CA VAL A 159 21.86 10.35 -13.64
C VAL A 159 22.31 8.90 -13.85
N ILE A 160 22.68 8.55 -15.09
CA ILE A 160 23.23 7.26 -15.45
C ILE A 160 24.68 7.45 -15.84
N ASN A 161 25.59 6.68 -15.22
CA ASN A 161 27.02 6.68 -15.50
C ASN A 161 27.32 6.06 -16.88
N SER A 162 28.53 6.30 -17.40
CA SER A 162 28.97 5.77 -18.70
C SER A 162 28.98 4.23 -18.79
N ASN A 163 29.07 3.52 -17.65
CA ASN A 163 29.00 2.07 -17.57
C ASN A 163 27.54 1.53 -17.49
N GLY A 164 26.54 2.44 -17.51
CA GLY A 164 25.12 2.10 -17.42
C GLY A 164 24.57 1.91 -16.00
N ASP A 165 25.39 2.14 -14.96
CA ASP A 165 24.94 2.11 -13.57
C ASP A 165 24.27 3.45 -13.19
N TYR A 166 23.35 3.41 -12.26
CA TYR A 166 22.75 4.61 -11.68
C TYR A 166 23.78 5.31 -10.77
N ALA A 167 23.94 6.63 -10.92
CA ALA A 167 24.79 7.43 -10.06
C ALA A 167 24.15 7.55 -8.66
N LEU A 168 24.75 6.89 -7.68
CA LEU A 168 24.24 6.84 -6.31
C LEU A 168 24.45 8.19 -5.60
N ASP A 169 23.47 8.63 -4.83
CA ASP A 169 23.61 9.76 -3.92
C ASP A 169 24.10 9.29 -2.54
N MET A 170 25.41 9.26 -2.38
CA MET A 170 26.04 8.80 -1.15
C MET A 170 25.84 9.74 0.05
N GLU A 171 25.26 10.95 -0.17
CA GLU A 171 24.94 11.94 0.88
C GLU A 171 23.49 11.84 1.37
N THR A 172 22.76 10.79 0.98
CA THR A 172 21.41 10.53 1.48
C THR A 172 21.42 10.45 3.02
N ASP A 173 20.66 11.38 3.66
CA ASP A 173 20.49 11.42 5.12
C ASP A 173 19.01 11.44 5.49
N HIS A 174 18.52 10.33 5.98
CA HIS A 174 17.11 10.15 6.34
C HIS A 174 16.68 11.07 7.48
N ILE A 175 17.58 11.40 8.41
CA ILE A 175 17.24 12.22 9.59
C ILE A 175 17.01 13.67 9.15
N SER A 176 17.89 14.23 8.33
CA SER A 176 17.71 15.59 7.81
C SER A 176 16.53 15.68 6.85
N THR A 177 16.35 14.68 5.97
CA THR A 177 15.21 14.55 5.08
C THR A 177 13.89 14.51 5.86
N TRP A 178 13.82 13.68 6.90
CA TRP A 178 12.63 13.57 7.75
C TRP A 178 12.27 14.88 8.46
N LYS A 179 13.25 15.60 8.98
CA LYS A 179 13.02 16.92 9.61
C LYS A 179 12.37 17.93 8.66
N VAL A 180 12.76 17.93 7.39
CA VAL A 180 12.11 18.79 6.40
C VAL A 180 10.70 18.30 6.07
N MET A 181 10.46 16.98 6.02
CA MET A 181 9.10 16.45 5.90
C MET A 181 8.20 16.88 7.07
N GLU A 182 8.73 16.89 8.32
CA GLU A 182 8.01 17.41 9.49
C GLU A 182 7.70 18.92 9.35
N CYS A 183 8.59 19.70 8.72
CA CYS A 183 8.31 21.10 8.39
C CYS A 183 7.17 21.22 7.36
N CYS A 184 7.21 20.43 6.27
CA CYS A 184 6.14 20.40 5.30
C CYS A 184 4.77 20.02 5.91
N GLN A 185 4.77 19.13 6.89
CA GLN A 185 3.56 18.76 7.61
C GLN A 185 3.05 19.93 8.49
N LYS A 186 3.95 20.63 9.21
CA LYS A 186 3.58 21.82 9.99
C LYS A 186 3.05 22.97 9.10
N GLU A 187 3.57 23.10 7.88
CA GLU A 187 3.08 24.05 6.86
C GLU A 187 1.74 23.64 6.25
N GLY A 188 1.23 22.42 6.55
CA GLY A 188 -0.04 21.92 6.04
C GLY A 188 0.01 21.38 4.62
N LEU A 189 1.22 21.17 4.04
CA LEU A 189 1.40 20.62 2.69
C LEU A 189 1.15 19.09 2.65
N THR A 190 1.28 18.43 3.79
CA THR A 190 0.87 17.03 3.99
C THR A 190 0.27 16.87 5.38
N ARG A 191 -0.68 15.96 5.54
CA ARG A 191 -1.30 15.70 6.85
C ARG A 191 -0.51 14.66 7.64
N ASN A 192 -0.02 13.63 6.97
CA ASN A 192 0.65 12.49 7.58
C ASN A 192 1.96 12.18 6.87
N LEU A 193 2.90 11.58 7.60
CA LEU A 193 4.21 11.21 7.11
C LEU A 193 4.45 9.72 7.25
N GLY A 194 5.21 9.14 6.31
CA GLY A 194 5.57 7.74 6.37
C GLY A 194 6.77 7.39 5.50
N LEU A 195 7.03 6.11 5.45
CA LEU A 195 8.19 5.52 4.78
C LEU A 195 7.72 4.44 3.82
N SER A 196 8.53 4.15 2.81
CA SER A 196 8.32 3.00 1.94
C SER A 196 9.64 2.27 1.70
N ASN A 197 9.60 0.92 1.80
CA ASN A 197 10.75 0.05 1.57
C ASN A 197 11.91 0.17 2.59
N PHE A 198 11.64 0.68 3.78
CA PHE A 198 12.59 0.78 4.89
C PHE A 198 12.58 -0.50 5.72
N ASN A 199 13.75 -0.90 6.23
CA ASN A 199 13.88 -1.97 7.21
C ASN A 199 13.79 -1.44 8.66
N GLU A 200 13.69 -2.34 9.64
CA GLU A 200 13.50 -2.00 11.06
C GLU A 200 14.61 -1.09 11.61
N ALA A 201 15.86 -1.33 11.22
CA ALA A 201 17.00 -0.52 11.69
C ALA A 201 16.93 0.92 11.18
N GLN A 202 16.53 1.12 9.92
CA GLN A 202 16.35 2.44 9.32
C GLN A 202 15.16 3.18 9.94
N ILE A 203 14.03 2.49 10.15
CA ILE A 203 12.86 3.05 10.83
C ILE A 203 13.20 3.45 12.25
N GLY A 204 13.92 2.60 12.99
CA GLY A 204 14.35 2.87 14.36
C GLY A 204 15.22 4.12 14.49
N LYS A 205 16.13 4.38 13.55
CA LYS A 205 16.95 5.62 13.50
C LYS A 205 16.06 6.86 13.37
N ILE A 206 15.04 6.82 12.51
CA ILE A 206 14.10 7.93 12.30
C ILE A 206 13.27 8.14 13.57
N ILE A 207 12.70 7.10 14.16
CA ILE A 207 11.90 7.18 15.40
C ILE A 207 12.70 7.84 16.51
N ALA A 208 13.98 7.47 16.68
CA ALA A 208 14.83 7.98 17.74
C ALA A 208 15.15 9.48 17.60
N SER A 209 15.04 10.07 16.41
CA SER A 209 15.43 11.45 16.10
C SER A 209 14.27 12.35 15.67
N SER A 210 13.06 11.81 15.51
CA SER A 210 11.88 12.52 15.03
C SER A 210 11.03 13.10 16.15
N THR A 211 10.34 14.23 15.89
CA THR A 211 9.25 14.74 16.72
C THR A 211 7.92 14.11 16.33
N MET A 212 7.75 13.80 15.05
CA MET A 212 6.64 13.01 14.53
C MET A 212 7.17 11.67 13.99
N LYS A 213 6.78 10.57 14.62
CA LYS A 213 7.16 9.22 14.16
C LYS A 213 6.51 8.92 12.79
N PRO A 214 7.12 8.06 11.96
CA PRO A 214 6.45 7.52 10.79
C PRO A 214 5.10 6.88 11.18
N GLN A 215 4.02 7.27 10.49
CA GLN A 215 2.67 6.78 10.78
C GLN A 215 2.31 5.59 9.90
N VAL A 216 2.95 5.50 8.72
CA VAL A 216 2.70 4.45 7.72
C VAL A 216 4.03 3.92 7.21
N LEU A 217 4.12 2.60 7.06
CA LEU A 217 5.16 1.93 6.29
C LEU A 217 4.53 1.21 5.10
N GLN A 218 4.89 1.61 3.88
CA GLN A 218 4.44 0.94 2.66
C GLN A 218 5.53 -0.01 2.14
N VAL A 219 5.21 -1.30 2.03
CA VAL A 219 6.16 -2.34 1.59
C VAL A 219 5.49 -3.35 0.68
N GLU A 220 6.30 -4.10 -0.08
CA GLU A 220 5.83 -5.31 -0.74
C GLU A 220 5.28 -6.28 0.30
N LEU A 221 4.02 -6.69 0.16
CA LEU A 221 3.41 -7.64 1.07
C LEU A 221 2.27 -8.40 0.41
N HIS A 222 2.36 -9.71 0.41
CA HIS A 222 1.38 -10.62 -0.16
C HIS A 222 1.50 -12.01 0.49
N ALA A 223 0.65 -12.97 0.10
CA ALA A 223 0.59 -14.26 0.78
C ALA A 223 1.90 -15.06 0.77
N TYR A 224 2.76 -14.89 -0.25
CA TYR A 224 4.07 -15.55 -0.32
C TYR A 224 5.20 -14.75 0.36
N PHE A 225 4.95 -13.47 0.69
CA PHE A 225 5.91 -12.62 1.38
C PHE A 225 5.19 -11.78 2.44
N GLN A 226 5.08 -12.34 3.65
CA GLN A 226 4.18 -11.80 4.68
C GLN A 226 4.86 -10.86 5.68
N GLN A 227 6.18 -10.79 5.71
CA GLN A 227 6.99 -9.87 6.52
C GLN A 227 6.55 -9.79 7.99
N MET A 228 6.39 -10.94 8.65
CA MET A 228 5.77 -11.02 9.98
C MET A 228 6.55 -10.23 11.04
N ASP A 229 7.90 -10.26 11.00
CA ASP A 229 8.74 -9.57 11.97
C ASP A 229 8.67 -8.05 11.77
N LEU A 230 8.77 -7.57 10.53
CA LEU A 230 8.62 -6.16 10.20
C LEU A 230 7.23 -5.64 10.58
N ARG A 231 6.17 -6.42 10.33
CA ARG A 231 4.80 -6.07 10.73
C ARG A 231 4.65 -6.01 12.26
N LYS A 232 5.29 -6.94 12.96
CA LYS A 232 5.31 -6.89 14.43
C LYS A 232 6.03 -5.63 14.92
N PHE A 233 7.21 -5.33 14.38
CA PHE A 233 7.95 -4.11 14.69
C PHE A 233 7.07 -2.86 14.45
N CYS A 234 6.38 -2.77 13.32
CA CYS A 234 5.47 -1.67 13.02
C CYS A 234 4.33 -1.56 14.05
N SER A 235 3.72 -2.70 14.40
CA SER A 235 2.65 -2.75 15.41
C SER A 235 3.12 -2.28 16.78
N ASP A 236 4.32 -2.66 17.19
CA ASP A 236 4.91 -2.27 18.49
C ASP A 236 5.22 -0.75 18.55
N HIS A 237 5.26 -0.06 17.38
CA HIS A 237 5.52 1.37 17.26
C HIS A 237 4.31 2.19 16.77
N ASP A 238 3.12 1.58 16.70
CA ASP A 238 1.88 2.19 16.19
C ASP A 238 1.98 2.66 14.73
N ILE A 239 2.76 1.97 13.90
CA ILE A 239 2.93 2.24 12.47
C ILE A 239 1.98 1.34 11.67
N VAL A 240 1.13 1.95 10.84
CA VAL A 240 0.23 1.24 9.93
C VAL A 240 1.01 0.69 8.74
N VAL A 241 0.81 -0.59 8.43
CA VAL A 241 1.45 -1.22 7.26
C VAL A 241 0.52 -1.16 6.05
N THR A 242 1.05 -0.66 4.93
CA THR A 242 0.40 -0.68 3.62
C THR A 242 1.10 -1.68 2.70
N ALA A 243 0.34 -2.61 2.15
CA ALA A 243 0.81 -3.62 1.19
C ALA A 243 0.72 -3.10 -0.23
N TYR A 244 1.86 -2.84 -0.89
CA TYR A 244 1.86 -2.80 -2.34
C TYR A 244 2.06 -4.22 -2.91
N ALA A 245 1.72 -4.43 -4.18
CA ALA A 245 1.70 -5.75 -4.81
C ALA A 245 0.91 -6.82 -4.02
N PRO A 246 -0.26 -6.52 -3.39
CA PRO A 246 -0.96 -7.46 -2.52
C PRO A 246 -1.45 -8.74 -3.23
N LEU A 247 -1.44 -8.74 -4.56
CA LEU A 247 -1.82 -9.85 -5.44
C LEU A 247 -0.62 -10.48 -6.17
N GLY A 248 0.64 -10.18 -5.77
CA GLY A 248 1.85 -10.67 -6.44
C GLY A 248 2.17 -9.99 -7.77
N SER A 249 1.63 -8.81 -8.03
CA SER A 249 1.89 -7.99 -9.23
C SER A 249 1.81 -8.73 -10.58
N PRO A 250 0.78 -9.52 -10.87
CA PRO A 250 0.71 -10.27 -12.14
C PRO A 250 0.76 -9.36 -13.37
N GLY A 251 0.30 -8.12 -13.26
CA GLY A 251 0.33 -7.13 -14.36
C GLY A 251 1.71 -6.50 -14.60
N ALA A 252 2.70 -6.71 -13.73
CA ALA A 252 4.05 -6.18 -13.88
C ALA A 252 5.01 -7.18 -14.54
N LYS A 253 4.64 -8.46 -14.63
CA LYS A 253 5.49 -9.55 -15.14
C LYS A 253 6.11 -9.21 -16.49
N ASP A 254 5.31 -8.89 -17.49
CA ASP A 254 5.80 -8.61 -18.84
C ASP A 254 6.73 -7.40 -18.88
N HIS A 255 6.47 -6.37 -18.07
CA HIS A 255 7.35 -5.20 -17.98
C HIS A 255 8.73 -5.59 -17.45
N PHE A 256 8.82 -6.38 -16.38
CA PHE A 256 10.10 -6.78 -15.80
C PHE A 256 10.86 -7.79 -16.65
N VAL A 257 10.15 -8.74 -17.26
CA VAL A 257 10.76 -9.71 -18.19
C VAL A 257 11.35 -8.99 -19.41
N ASN A 258 10.59 -8.09 -20.04
CA ASN A 258 11.00 -7.45 -21.28
C ASN A 258 12.03 -6.33 -21.06
N LYS A 259 11.90 -5.56 -19.98
CA LYS A 259 12.76 -4.37 -19.73
C LYS A 259 14.00 -4.69 -18.91
N TYR A 260 13.87 -5.57 -17.91
CA TYR A 260 14.92 -5.84 -16.94
C TYR A 260 15.42 -7.29 -16.97
N HIS A 261 14.96 -8.09 -17.93
CA HIS A 261 15.36 -9.49 -18.14
C HIS A 261 15.15 -10.40 -16.92
N TYR A 262 14.11 -10.13 -16.14
CA TYR A 262 13.71 -11.01 -15.05
C TYR A 262 13.26 -12.37 -15.59
N SER A 263 13.52 -13.45 -14.83
CA SER A 263 12.89 -14.72 -15.11
C SER A 263 11.37 -14.61 -15.01
N PRO A 264 10.59 -15.17 -15.95
CA PRO A 264 9.12 -15.26 -15.80
C PRO A 264 8.68 -15.94 -14.49
N ASP A 265 9.51 -16.83 -13.95
CA ASP A 265 9.25 -17.57 -12.71
C ASP A 265 9.48 -16.72 -11.44
N ALA A 266 10.09 -15.53 -11.56
CA ALA A 266 10.22 -14.58 -10.44
C ALA A 266 8.89 -13.97 -10.00
N PHE A 267 7.81 -14.13 -10.81
CA PHE A 267 6.49 -13.62 -10.49
C PHE A 267 5.57 -14.74 -10.04
N PRO A 268 5.12 -14.74 -8.77
CA PRO A 268 4.31 -15.82 -8.23
C PRO A 268 2.90 -15.82 -8.81
N ASP A 269 2.35 -16.99 -9.10
CA ASP A 269 0.94 -17.15 -9.42
C ASP A 269 0.10 -17.33 -8.15
N LEU A 270 -0.08 -16.24 -7.42
CA LEU A 270 -0.94 -16.22 -6.21
C LEU A 270 -2.42 -16.44 -6.54
N LEU A 271 -2.87 -15.92 -7.68
CA LEU A 271 -4.28 -16.00 -8.09
C LEU A 271 -4.67 -17.41 -8.56
N GLY A 272 -3.70 -18.17 -9.09
CA GLY A 272 -3.88 -19.56 -9.47
C GLY A 272 -3.64 -20.58 -8.37
N HIS A 273 -3.15 -20.15 -7.18
CA HIS A 273 -2.77 -21.08 -6.10
C HIS A 273 -3.97 -21.92 -5.63
N PRO A 274 -3.86 -23.27 -5.53
CA PRO A 274 -4.98 -24.17 -5.19
C PRO A 274 -5.68 -23.78 -3.87
N GLU A 275 -4.94 -23.48 -2.82
CA GLU A 275 -5.51 -23.07 -1.52
C GLU A 275 -6.34 -21.79 -1.61
N VAL A 276 -5.85 -20.80 -2.38
CA VAL A 276 -6.58 -19.54 -2.57
C VAL A 276 -7.86 -19.76 -3.36
N ASN A 277 -7.80 -20.60 -4.40
CA ASN A 277 -8.96 -20.96 -5.23
C ASN A 277 -10.00 -21.77 -4.46
N ASP A 278 -9.59 -22.69 -3.60
CA ASP A 278 -10.49 -23.48 -2.74
C ASP A 278 -11.27 -22.57 -1.78
N ILE A 279 -10.56 -21.66 -1.10
CA ILE A 279 -11.19 -20.67 -0.22
C ILE A 279 -12.11 -19.74 -1.03
N ALA A 280 -11.68 -19.30 -2.21
CA ALA A 280 -12.48 -18.44 -3.07
C ALA A 280 -13.81 -19.10 -3.46
N LYS A 281 -13.77 -20.38 -3.83
CA LYS A 281 -14.95 -21.18 -4.18
C LYS A 281 -15.90 -21.32 -2.98
N SER A 282 -15.40 -21.55 -1.77
CA SER A 282 -16.24 -21.72 -0.56
C SER A 282 -16.99 -20.43 -0.20
N HIS A 283 -16.41 -19.27 -0.50
CA HIS A 283 -17.03 -17.96 -0.25
C HIS A 283 -17.82 -17.39 -1.43
N GLY A 284 -17.80 -18.03 -2.61
CA GLY A 284 -18.35 -17.45 -3.84
C GLY A 284 -17.67 -16.15 -4.25
N LYS A 285 -16.36 -16.02 -3.99
CA LYS A 285 -15.53 -14.85 -4.24
C LYS A 285 -14.41 -15.15 -5.24
N THR A 286 -13.77 -14.12 -5.77
CA THR A 286 -12.59 -14.28 -6.62
C THR A 286 -11.33 -14.51 -5.75
N PRO A 287 -10.28 -15.18 -6.27
CA PRO A 287 -9.00 -15.31 -5.61
C PRO A 287 -8.41 -13.95 -5.14
N ALA A 288 -8.56 -12.90 -5.96
CA ALA A 288 -8.14 -11.54 -5.60
C ALA A 288 -8.86 -11.02 -4.36
N GLN A 289 -10.17 -11.23 -4.24
CA GLN A 289 -10.94 -10.83 -3.06
C GLN A 289 -10.48 -11.57 -1.80
N ILE A 290 -10.14 -12.85 -1.90
CA ILE A 290 -9.60 -13.63 -0.77
C ILE A 290 -8.26 -13.06 -0.29
N LEU A 291 -7.33 -12.83 -1.21
CA LEU A 291 -6.00 -12.30 -0.88
C LEU A 291 -6.06 -10.88 -0.27
N LEU A 292 -6.89 -10.01 -0.83
CA LEU A 292 -7.09 -8.66 -0.28
C LEU A 292 -7.77 -8.72 1.10
N ARG A 293 -8.81 -9.55 1.25
CA ARG A 293 -9.49 -9.76 2.53
C ARG A 293 -8.56 -10.32 3.60
N TYR A 294 -7.71 -11.27 3.23
CA TYR A 294 -6.69 -11.84 4.12
C TYR A 294 -5.81 -10.76 4.74
N LEU A 295 -5.30 -9.82 3.95
CA LEU A 295 -4.45 -8.75 4.44
C LEU A 295 -5.23 -7.73 5.28
N VAL A 296 -6.38 -7.26 4.78
CA VAL A 296 -7.23 -6.29 5.51
C VAL A 296 -7.70 -6.85 6.85
N GLN A 297 -8.00 -8.15 6.92
CA GLN A 297 -8.42 -8.80 8.17
C GLN A 297 -7.28 -8.90 9.19
N GLN A 298 -6.05 -8.69 8.78
CA GLN A 298 -4.85 -8.61 9.62
C GLN A 298 -4.36 -7.16 9.83
N ASN A 299 -5.25 -6.16 9.66
CA ASN A 299 -4.99 -4.73 9.82
C ASN A 299 -3.92 -4.17 8.86
N VAL A 300 -3.81 -4.77 7.66
CA VAL A 300 -2.93 -4.27 6.60
C VAL A 300 -3.77 -3.50 5.58
N VAL A 301 -3.35 -2.29 5.24
CA VAL A 301 -3.92 -1.50 4.14
C VAL A 301 -3.46 -2.11 2.81
N VAL A 302 -4.33 -2.20 1.83
CA VAL A 302 -4.01 -2.79 0.52
C VAL A 302 -4.26 -1.80 -0.62
N ILE A 303 -3.33 -1.73 -1.58
CA ILE A 303 -3.40 -0.82 -2.72
C ILE A 303 -3.25 -1.57 -4.06
N PRO A 304 -4.15 -2.52 -4.37
CA PRO A 304 -4.10 -3.22 -5.65
C PRO A 304 -4.26 -2.24 -6.82
N LYS A 305 -3.44 -2.39 -7.86
CA LYS A 305 -3.59 -1.66 -9.12
C LYS A 305 -4.51 -2.41 -10.07
N SER A 306 -5.48 -1.72 -10.64
CA SER A 306 -6.28 -2.20 -11.76
C SER A 306 -6.78 -1.03 -12.61
N THR A 307 -6.84 -1.24 -13.92
CA THR A 307 -7.49 -0.34 -14.88
C THR A 307 -8.80 -0.92 -15.43
N SER A 308 -9.12 -2.16 -15.05
CA SER A 308 -10.36 -2.85 -15.43
C SER A 308 -11.48 -2.50 -14.44
N GLU A 309 -12.56 -1.90 -14.93
CA GLU A 309 -13.73 -1.55 -14.11
C GLU A 309 -14.32 -2.78 -13.39
N LYS A 310 -14.38 -3.93 -14.06
CA LYS A 310 -14.81 -5.20 -13.45
C LYS A 310 -13.94 -5.53 -12.23
N ARG A 311 -12.60 -5.49 -12.38
CA ARG A 311 -11.67 -5.79 -11.28
C ARG A 311 -11.68 -4.73 -10.20
N LEU A 312 -11.87 -3.45 -10.53
CA LEU A 312 -12.07 -2.39 -9.53
C LEU A 312 -13.28 -2.69 -8.64
N LYS A 313 -14.42 -3.06 -9.24
CA LYS A 313 -15.63 -3.43 -8.53
C LYS A 313 -15.44 -4.70 -7.68
N GLU A 314 -14.78 -5.72 -8.20
CA GLU A 314 -14.46 -6.94 -7.45
C GLU A 314 -13.57 -6.63 -6.25
N ASN A 315 -12.45 -5.90 -6.46
CA ASN A 315 -11.51 -5.53 -5.40
C ASN A 315 -12.14 -4.66 -4.31
N SER A 316 -13.15 -3.83 -4.64
CA SER A 316 -13.86 -3.01 -3.63
C SER A 316 -14.85 -3.83 -2.77
N ASN A 317 -15.26 -5.00 -3.23
CA ASN A 317 -16.23 -5.84 -2.55
C ASN A 317 -15.57 -6.91 -1.66
N ILE A 318 -14.78 -6.45 -0.67
CA ILE A 318 -14.02 -7.31 0.26
C ILE A 318 -14.47 -7.19 1.72
N TYR A 319 -15.54 -6.42 1.99
CA TYR A 319 -16.02 -6.16 3.35
C TYR A 319 -17.31 -6.90 3.71
N ASP A 320 -17.91 -7.62 2.79
CA ASP A 320 -19.18 -8.33 2.96
C ASP A 320 -19.04 -9.79 3.40
N PHE A 321 -17.80 -10.26 3.57
CA PHE A 321 -17.48 -11.60 4.09
C PHE A 321 -16.28 -11.55 5.05
N GLY A 322 -15.98 -12.65 5.72
CA GLY A 322 -14.81 -12.80 6.59
C GLY A 322 -14.19 -14.17 6.45
N LEU A 323 -12.86 -14.23 6.49
CA LEU A 323 -12.12 -15.50 6.53
C LEU A 323 -12.14 -16.06 7.95
N THR A 324 -12.33 -17.36 8.07
CA THR A 324 -12.25 -18.09 9.33
C THR A 324 -10.80 -18.19 9.83
N PRO A 325 -10.59 -18.46 11.14
CA PRO A 325 -9.23 -18.71 11.65
C PRO A 325 -8.49 -19.84 10.93
N SER A 326 -9.21 -20.88 10.49
CA SER A 326 -8.64 -21.98 9.72
C SER A 326 -8.15 -21.53 8.34
N GLU A 327 -8.94 -20.75 7.62
CA GLU A 327 -8.56 -20.19 6.31
C GLU A 327 -7.40 -19.21 6.41
N ILE A 328 -7.40 -18.33 7.43
CA ILE A 328 -6.27 -17.46 7.74
C ILE A 328 -5.00 -18.29 7.97
N ASN A 329 -5.08 -19.39 8.73
CA ASN A 329 -3.91 -20.24 8.99
C ASN A 329 -3.44 -20.98 7.71
N ARG A 330 -4.35 -21.36 6.81
CA ARG A 330 -3.99 -21.95 5.51
C ARG A 330 -3.20 -20.93 4.66
N LEU A 331 -3.67 -19.67 4.59
CA LEU A 331 -3.01 -18.60 3.85
C LEU A 331 -1.67 -18.17 4.49
N LYS A 332 -1.56 -18.20 5.84
CA LYS A 332 -0.29 -17.96 6.53
C LYS A 332 0.80 -18.96 6.14
N LYS A 333 0.45 -20.22 5.90
CA LYS A 333 1.41 -21.27 5.50
C LYS A 333 1.98 -21.07 4.09
N LEU A 334 1.44 -20.15 3.30
CA LEU A 334 1.96 -19.84 1.97
C LEU A 334 3.22 -18.95 2.03
N ASP A 335 3.58 -18.42 3.17
CA ASP A 335 4.74 -17.56 3.34
C ASP A 335 6.03 -18.29 2.94
N GLN A 336 6.81 -17.66 2.09
CA GLN A 336 8.10 -18.15 1.59
C GLN A 336 9.27 -17.32 2.14
N GLY A 337 8.98 -16.37 3.06
CA GLY A 337 9.96 -15.40 3.53
C GLY A 337 10.58 -14.64 2.37
N GLU A 338 11.88 -14.36 2.43
CA GLU A 338 12.58 -13.59 1.40
C GLU A 338 12.55 -14.22 -0.01
N ASN A 339 12.33 -15.53 -0.13
CA ASN A 339 12.16 -16.19 -1.44
C ASN A 339 10.88 -15.76 -2.15
N GLY A 340 9.91 -15.20 -1.43
CA GLY A 340 8.69 -14.65 -1.99
C GLY A 340 8.81 -13.20 -2.48
N ARG A 341 9.94 -12.51 -2.22
CA ARG A 341 10.16 -11.12 -2.63
C ARG A 341 10.30 -11.00 -4.13
N ILE A 342 9.54 -10.09 -4.74
CA ILE A 342 9.58 -9.76 -6.17
C ILE A 342 10.48 -8.54 -6.39
N PHE A 343 10.36 -7.51 -5.54
CA PHE A 343 11.00 -6.21 -5.73
C PHE A 343 12.20 -6.04 -4.80
N ASN A 344 13.38 -6.47 -5.29
CA ASN A 344 14.66 -6.28 -4.62
C ASN A 344 15.41 -5.02 -5.09
N PHE A 345 14.90 -4.30 -6.10
CA PHE A 345 15.47 -3.09 -6.70
C PHE A 345 16.79 -3.28 -7.47
N LEU A 346 17.32 -4.49 -7.61
CA LEU A 346 18.56 -4.76 -8.36
C LEU A 346 18.43 -4.46 -9.87
N PHE A 347 17.22 -4.21 -10.35
CA PHE A 347 17.00 -3.67 -11.69
C PHE A 347 17.51 -2.23 -11.86
N TRP A 348 17.74 -1.51 -10.78
CA TRP A 348 18.53 -0.28 -10.78
C TRP A 348 19.99 -0.65 -10.54
N LYS A 349 20.69 -0.92 -11.63
CA LYS A 349 22.04 -1.45 -11.64
C LYS A 349 22.99 -0.63 -10.76
N GLY A 350 23.70 -1.28 -9.86
CA GLY A 350 24.60 -0.66 -8.89
C GLY A 350 23.96 -0.23 -7.56
N VAL A 351 22.63 -0.32 -7.42
CA VAL A 351 21.92 0.15 -6.21
C VAL A 351 22.32 -0.57 -4.93
N GLU A 352 22.75 -1.83 -5.02
CA GLU A 352 23.26 -2.64 -3.91
C GLU A 352 24.48 -2.04 -3.22
N ASN A 353 25.21 -1.17 -3.90
CA ASN A 353 26.37 -0.47 -3.36
C ASN A 353 26.00 0.76 -2.53
N HIS A 354 24.73 1.19 -2.54
CA HIS A 354 24.28 2.31 -1.72
C HIS A 354 24.33 1.96 -0.22
N PRO A 355 24.86 2.83 0.69
CA PRO A 355 24.94 2.52 2.12
C PRO A 355 23.58 2.23 2.74
N GLU A 356 22.53 2.85 2.26
CA GLU A 356 21.15 2.68 2.74
C GLU A 356 20.32 1.69 1.89
N TYR A 357 20.96 0.83 1.04
CA TYR A 357 20.23 -0.26 0.38
C TYR A 357 19.65 -1.22 1.44
N PRO A 358 18.32 -1.47 1.45
CA PRO A 358 17.67 -2.09 2.61
C PRO A 358 17.85 -3.62 2.68
N TYR A 359 18.28 -4.28 1.58
CA TYR A 359 18.29 -5.73 1.44
C TYR A 359 19.71 -6.31 1.30
N LYS A 360 20.68 -5.78 2.04
CA LYS A 360 22.10 -6.21 1.98
C LYS A 360 22.32 -7.69 2.23
N PHE A 361 21.43 -8.33 3.00
CA PHE A 361 21.48 -9.77 3.25
C PHE A 361 21.27 -10.61 1.97
N LEU A 362 20.55 -10.09 0.96
CA LEU A 362 20.34 -10.80 -0.32
C LEU A 362 21.64 -10.88 -1.13
N THR A 363 22.46 -9.83 -1.12
CA THR A 363 23.76 -9.79 -1.81
C THR A 363 24.76 -10.72 -1.15
N LEU A 364 24.83 -10.73 0.18
CA LEU A 364 25.69 -11.62 0.96
C LEU A 364 25.36 -13.11 0.78
N ALA A 365 24.11 -13.44 0.44
CA ALA A 365 23.70 -14.82 0.17
C ALA A 365 24.03 -15.26 -1.28
N ALA A 366 24.09 -14.33 -2.22
CA ALA A 366 24.46 -14.60 -3.61
C ALA A 366 25.96 -14.89 -3.75
N ASP A 367 26.81 -14.22 -2.97
CA ASP A 367 28.27 -14.41 -2.97
C ASP A 367 28.71 -15.76 -2.35
N LYS A 368 27.77 -16.50 -1.74
CA LYS A 368 28.05 -17.82 -1.12
C LYS A 368 27.58 -19.02 -1.95
N LYS A 369 27.09 -18.82 -3.17
CA LYS A 369 26.74 -19.85 -4.15
C LYS A 369 27.66 -19.81 -5.34
#